data_2de7ffa4eba53eda2b7923f1bbde3fb2
#
_entry.id   2de7ffa4eba53eda2b7923f1bbde3fb2
#
_cell.length_a   1.000
_cell.length_b   1.000
_cell.length_c   1.000
_cell.angle_alpha   90.00
_cell.angle_beta   90.00
_cell.angle_gamma   90.00
#
_symmetry.space_group_name_H-M   'P 1'
#
loop_
_entity.id
_entity.type
_entity.pdbx_description
1 polymer ?
#
loop_
_entity_poly.entity_id
_entity_poly.type
_entity_poly.pdbx_seq_one_letter_code
_entity_poly.pdbx_strand_id
1 'polypeptide(L)'
;MGRYITTTGTAGSVTRINAGSAYNALVNDRILCTAGGQTITLPVNSSCIDGDTVQIIDAAGNAGSSNITVARNGANIQNLAENLTINVNNACVTLCYSVALGWTILK
;
A
#
# COMPACT_ATOMS: atom_id res chain seq x y z
N MET A 1 3.19 -23.38 25.60
CA MET A 1 3.26 -23.02 25.13
C MET A 1 3.48 -22.62 24.50
N GLY A 2 3.53 -22.35 24.25
CA GLY A 2 3.67 -21.95 23.50
C GLY A 2 3.89 -21.73 22.68
N ARG A 3 3.75 -21.52 22.14
CA ARG A 3 3.94 -21.18 21.25
C ARG A 3 4.16 -20.19 20.95
N TYR A 4 4.58 -19.91 20.65
CA TYR A 4 4.80 -18.92 20.29
C TYR A 4 5.38 -18.72 19.25
N ILE A 5 5.32 -18.05 18.74
CA ILE A 5 5.69 -17.65 17.73
C ILE A 5 6.74 -16.84 17.78
N THR A 6 7.46 -16.98 17.66
CA THR A 6 8.37 -16.29 17.75
C THR A 6 8.93 -15.75 16.84
N THR A 7 8.93 -15.37 16.23
CA THR A 7 9.40 -14.97 15.30
C THR A 7 10.14 -14.08 15.17
N THR A 8 10.73 -13.84 15.27
CA THR A 8 11.44 -13.00 14.92
C THR A 8 11.20 -12.46 13.90
N GLY A 9 10.65 -12.95 13.35
CA GLY A 9 10.13 -12.45 12.37
C GLY A 9 10.55 -11.59 11.52
N THR A 10 11.44 -11.50 11.29
CA THR A 10 11.78 -10.53 10.43
C THR A 10 11.62 -10.90 9.08
N ALA A 11 11.79 -12.10 8.68
CA ALA A 11 11.61 -12.48 7.30
C ALA A 11 10.18 -12.24 6.91
N GLY A 12 9.96 -11.53 5.83
CA GLY A 12 8.64 -11.23 5.38
C GLY A 12 7.87 -10.26 6.25
N SER A 13 8.52 -9.64 7.21
CA SER A 13 7.82 -8.70 8.05
C SER A 13 7.42 -7.46 7.27
N VAL A 14 6.31 -6.89 7.67
CA VAL A 14 5.78 -5.69 7.06
C VAL A 14 6.45 -4.48 7.68
N THR A 15 6.94 -3.58 6.83
CA THR A 15 7.52 -2.34 7.29
C THR A 15 6.41 -1.32 7.51
N ARG A 16 6.40 -0.71 8.68
CA ARG A 16 5.41 0.30 9.00
C ARG A 16 5.99 1.68 8.82
N ILE A 17 5.31 2.49 8.01
CA ILE A 17 5.77 3.83 7.66
C ILE A 17 4.71 4.83 8.07
N ASN A 18 5.11 5.88 8.75
CA ASN A 18 4.24 7.01 9.03
C ASN A 18 4.48 8.05 7.96
N ALA A 19 3.51 8.22 7.05
CA ALA A 19 3.66 9.11 5.92
C ALA A 19 2.88 10.40 6.15
N GLY A 20 3.57 11.47 6.51
CA GLY A 20 2.99 12.79 6.63
C GLY A 20 3.09 13.61 5.35
N SER A 21 3.70 13.07 4.31
CA SER A 21 3.86 13.70 3.01
C SER A 21 3.95 12.61 1.95
N ALA A 22 4.14 12.99 0.69
CA ALA A 22 4.26 12.01 -0.40
C ALA A 22 5.35 10.98 -0.09
N TYR A 23 5.11 9.75 -0.46
CA TYR A 23 6.00 8.66 -0.11
C TYR A 23 6.09 7.65 -1.26
N ASN A 24 7.29 7.18 -1.54
CA ASN A 24 7.51 6.12 -2.51
C ASN A 24 7.52 4.78 -1.78
N ALA A 25 6.49 3.98 -1.99
CA ALA A 25 6.34 2.71 -1.30
C ALA A 25 7.38 1.69 -1.76
N LEU A 26 7.79 0.87 -0.83
CA LEU A 26 8.57 -0.33 -1.11
C LEU A 26 7.68 -1.54 -0.90
N VAL A 27 8.10 -2.68 -1.46
CA VAL A 27 7.31 -3.90 -1.30
C VAL A 27 7.17 -4.24 0.18
N ASN A 28 6.00 -4.73 0.55
CA ASN A 28 5.64 -5.13 1.90
C ASN A 28 5.53 -3.98 2.91
N ASP A 29 5.48 -2.73 2.43
CA ASP A 29 5.23 -1.59 3.31
C ASP A 29 3.78 -1.60 3.80
N ARG A 30 3.63 -1.22 5.06
CA ARG A 30 2.33 -0.85 5.62
C ARG A 30 2.41 0.63 5.93
N ILE A 31 1.69 1.43 5.17
CA ILE A 31 1.84 2.88 5.17
C ILE A 31 0.67 3.51 5.90
N LEU A 32 0.97 4.19 7.00
CA LEU A 32 -0.04 4.97 7.72
C LEU A 32 0.05 6.40 7.24
N CYS A 33 -0.95 6.83 6.51
CA CYS A 33 -1.03 8.21 6.03
C CYS A 33 -1.53 9.08 7.17
N THR A 34 -0.61 9.84 7.76
CA THR A 34 -0.89 10.66 8.93
C THR A 34 -1.35 12.07 8.59
N ALA A 35 -1.45 12.38 7.30
CA ALA A 35 -2.03 13.63 6.81
C ALA A 35 -2.78 13.31 5.52
N GLY A 36 -3.78 14.11 5.20
CA GLY A 36 -4.55 13.89 3.99
C GLY A 36 -3.89 14.46 2.74
N GLY A 37 -4.44 14.13 1.58
CA GLY A 37 -4.01 14.71 0.32
C GLY A 37 -2.68 14.18 -0.19
N GLN A 38 -2.21 13.07 0.30
CA GLN A 38 -0.90 12.54 -0.06
C GLN A 38 -0.94 11.72 -1.32
N THR A 39 0.21 11.62 -1.98
CA THR A 39 0.43 10.68 -3.08
C THR A 39 1.39 9.60 -2.62
N ILE A 40 0.92 8.37 -2.68
CA ILE A 40 1.74 7.19 -2.41
C ILE A 40 2.07 6.56 -3.74
N THR A 41 3.34 6.53 -4.12
CA THR A 41 3.77 5.93 -5.38
C THR A 41 4.14 4.49 -5.14
N LEU A 42 3.51 3.58 -5.87
CA LEU A 42 3.76 2.15 -5.75
C LEU A 42 5.18 1.82 -6.25
N PRO A 43 5.75 0.70 -5.81
CA PRO A 43 7.04 0.26 -6.30
C PRO A 43 7.00 0.04 -7.82
N VAL A 44 8.11 0.31 -8.49
CA VAL A 44 8.22 0.03 -9.91
C VAL A 44 8.09 -1.47 -10.14
N ASN A 45 7.38 -1.85 -11.22
CA ASN A 45 7.09 -3.28 -11.44
C ASN A 45 8.34 -4.14 -11.56
N SER A 46 9.47 -3.60 -12.01
CA SER A 46 10.70 -4.40 -12.09
C SER A 46 11.25 -4.81 -10.72
N SER A 47 10.79 -4.17 -9.63
CA SER A 47 11.22 -4.52 -8.28
C SER A 47 10.22 -5.41 -7.55
N CYS A 48 9.15 -5.84 -8.22
CA CYS A 48 8.06 -6.61 -7.60
C CYS A 48 8.03 -8.04 -8.13
N ILE A 49 7.61 -8.95 -7.29
CA ILE A 49 7.33 -10.34 -7.67
C ILE A 49 5.90 -10.68 -7.26
N ASP A 50 5.40 -11.79 -7.78
CA ASP A 50 4.05 -12.25 -7.45
C ASP A 50 3.88 -12.35 -5.94
N GLY A 51 2.79 -11.80 -5.44
CA GLY A 51 2.45 -11.86 -4.02
C GLY A 51 2.97 -10.71 -3.18
N ASP A 52 3.82 -9.84 -3.73
CA ASP A 52 4.24 -8.65 -2.99
C ASP A 52 3.04 -7.78 -2.68
N THR A 53 3.03 -7.17 -1.50
CA THR A 53 1.90 -6.35 -1.06
C THR A 53 2.36 -4.95 -0.67
N VAL A 54 1.42 -4.00 -0.77
CA VAL A 54 1.55 -2.67 -0.19
C VAL A 54 0.21 -2.36 0.45
N GLN A 55 0.23 -1.94 1.71
CA GLN A 55 -0.98 -1.59 2.43
C GLN A 55 -0.96 -0.10 2.75
N ILE A 56 -2.07 0.57 2.47
CA ILE A 56 -2.20 2.02 2.65
C ILE A 56 -3.39 2.27 3.55
N ILE A 57 -3.16 3.01 4.61
CA ILE A 57 -4.16 3.24 5.66
C ILE A 57 -4.34 4.74 5.83
N ASP A 58 -5.58 5.20 5.81
CA ASP A 58 -5.91 6.60 6.14
C ASP A 58 -5.91 6.76 7.66
N ALA A 59 -4.73 6.91 8.24
CA ALA A 59 -4.59 7.04 9.68
C ALA A 59 -5.08 8.40 10.19
N ALA A 60 -5.07 9.43 9.33
CA ALA A 60 -5.58 10.74 9.69
C ALA A 60 -7.11 10.78 9.73
N GLY A 61 -7.78 9.85 9.06
CA GLY A 61 -9.23 9.76 9.10
C GLY A 61 -9.94 10.80 8.25
N ASN A 62 -9.28 11.36 7.23
CA ASN A 62 -9.86 12.45 6.45
C ASN A 62 -9.75 12.25 4.92
N ALA A 63 -9.58 11.02 4.47
CA ALA A 63 -9.44 10.76 3.03
C ALA A 63 -10.70 11.15 2.25
N GLY A 64 -11.86 11.21 2.89
CA GLY A 64 -13.08 11.63 2.23
C GLY A 64 -13.06 13.08 1.79
N SER A 65 -12.33 13.94 2.49
CA SER A 65 -12.21 15.35 2.12
C SER A 65 -10.84 15.68 1.56
N SER A 66 -9.82 14.89 1.88
CA SER A 66 -8.45 15.06 1.39
C SER A 66 -7.97 13.72 0.87
N ASN A 67 -8.31 13.42 -0.36
CA ASN A 67 -8.11 12.10 -0.95
C ASN A 67 -6.63 11.72 -0.99
N ILE A 68 -6.37 10.43 -0.80
CA ILE A 68 -5.04 9.85 -0.99
C ILE A 68 -4.99 9.32 -2.42
N THR A 69 -3.96 9.71 -3.17
CA THR A 69 -3.72 9.19 -4.50
C THR A 69 -2.69 8.09 -4.43
N VAL A 70 -3.01 6.93 -4.99
CA VAL A 70 -2.06 5.84 -5.13
C VAL A 70 -1.57 5.87 -6.57
N ALA A 71 -0.33 6.33 -6.78
CA ALA A 71 0.24 6.43 -8.11
C ALA A 71 0.78 5.06 -8.52
N ARG A 72 0.33 4.58 -9.68
CA ARG A 72 0.57 3.21 -10.10
C ARG A 72 1.99 2.91 -10.56
N ASN A 73 2.74 3.90 -10.91
CA ASN A 73 4.16 3.77 -11.30
C ASN A 73 4.38 2.72 -12.40
N GLY A 74 3.53 2.75 -13.43
CA GLY A 74 3.70 1.93 -14.63
C GLY A 74 2.91 0.63 -14.66
N ALA A 75 2.53 0.09 -13.51
CA ALA A 75 1.71 -1.12 -13.49
C ALA A 75 0.23 -0.75 -13.47
N ASN A 76 -0.63 -1.67 -13.87
CA ASN A 76 -2.06 -1.45 -13.75
C ASN A 76 -2.51 -1.66 -12.30
N ILE A 77 -3.61 -1.01 -11.94
CA ILE A 77 -4.31 -1.27 -10.68
C ILE A 77 -5.72 -1.71 -11.07
N GLN A 78 -6.13 -2.88 -10.59
CA GLN A 78 -7.45 -3.44 -10.91
C GLN A 78 -7.68 -3.50 -12.42
N ASN A 79 -6.65 -3.89 -13.15
CA ASN A 79 -6.65 -4.02 -14.61
C ASN A 79 -6.84 -2.71 -15.37
N LEU A 80 -6.64 -1.58 -14.71
CA LEU A 80 -6.78 -0.27 -15.33
C LEU A 80 -5.46 0.49 -15.26
N ALA A 81 -5.14 1.19 -16.33
CA ALA A 81 -3.96 2.06 -16.38
C ALA A 81 -4.30 3.42 -15.77
N GLU A 82 -4.78 3.41 -14.54
CA GLU A 82 -5.20 4.59 -13.80
C GLU A 82 -4.72 4.52 -12.37
N ASN A 83 -4.45 5.67 -11.78
CA ASN A 83 -4.15 5.75 -10.36
C ASN A 83 -5.40 5.44 -9.54
N LEU A 84 -5.18 4.94 -8.33
CA LEU A 84 -6.28 4.68 -7.42
C LEU A 84 -6.46 5.90 -6.50
N THR A 85 -7.70 6.28 -6.29
CA THR A 85 -8.04 7.34 -5.33
C THR A 85 -8.70 6.73 -4.12
N ILE A 86 -8.14 6.98 -2.94
CA ILE A 86 -8.76 6.59 -1.68
C ILE A 86 -9.53 7.80 -1.16
N ASN A 87 -10.85 7.68 -1.09
CA ASN A 87 -11.72 8.80 -0.75
C ASN A 87 -12.71 8.46 0.36
N VAL A 88 -12.40 7.49 1.18
CA VAL A 88 -13.23 7.09 2.32
C VAL A 88 -12.42 7.26 3.58
N ASN A 89 -12.99 7.94 4.57
CA ASN A 89 -12.31 8.14 5.85
C ASN A 89 -11.98 6.80 6.51
N ASN A 90 -10.79 6.73 7.07
CA ASN A 90 -10.30 5.55 7.78
C ASN A 90 -10.18 4.30 6.89
N ALA A 91 -10.06 4.49 5.59
CA ALA A 91 -9.92 3.37 4.67
C ALA A 91 -8.61 2.63 4.90
N CYS A 92 -8.64 1.34 4.64
CA CYS A 92 -7.46 0.49 4.64
C CYS A 92 -7.49 -0.31 3.34
N VAL A 93 -6.51 -0.09 2.49
CA VAL A 93 -6.44 -0.74 1.18
C VAL A 93 -5.16 -1.54 1.12
N THR A 94 -5.28 -2.82 0.80
CA THR A 94 -4.13 -3.68 0.59
C THR A 94 -4.08 -4.07 -0.88
N LEU A 95 -2.94 -3.80 -1.51
CA LEU A 95 -2.71 -4.14 -2.91
C LEU A 95 -1.74 -5.29 -2.99
N CYS A 96 -2.02 -6.25 -3.86
CA CYS A 96 -1.18 -7.40 -4.08
C CYS A 96 -0.72 -7.43 -5.53
N TYR A 97 0.56 -7.66 -5.76
CA TYR A 97 1.16 -7.61 -7.08
C TYR A 97 1.11 -8.96 -7.78
N SER A 98 0.85 -8.91 -9.10
CA SER A 98 0.98 -10.04 -10.00
C SER A 98 1.78 -9.57 -11.21
N VAL A 99 2.79 -10.33 -11.60
CA VAL A 99 3.59 -9.99 -12.78
C VAL A 99 2.70 -9.89 -14.03
N ALA A 100 1.70 -10.74 -14.12
CA ALA A 100 0.81 -10.76 -15.29
C ALA A 100 -0.20 -9.63 -15.30
N LEU A 101 -0.68 -9.19 -14.13
CA LEU A 101 -1.86 -8.31 -14.06
C LEU A 101 -1.62 -6.98 -13.38
N GLY A 102 -0.49 -6.80 -12.69
CA GLY A 102 -0.25 -5.61 -11.89
C GLY A 102 -0.83 -5.75 -10.50
N TRP A 103 -1.38 -4.67 -9.98
CA TRP A 103 -1.85 -4.60 -8.60
C TRP A 103 -3.35 -4.90 -8.51
N THR A 104 -3.72 -5.71 -7.53
CA THR A 104 -5.12 -6.06 -7.25
C THR A 104 -5.43 -5.72 -5.81
N ILE A 105 -6.59 -5.11 -5.57
CA ILE A 105 -7.02 -4.79 -4.22
C ILE A 105 -7.48 -6.09 -3.55
N LEU A 106 -6.89 -6.40 -2.40
CA LEU A 106 -7.32 -7.53 -1.59
C LEU A 106 -8.57 -7.15 -0.79
N LYS A 107 -9.49 -8.06 -0.70
CA LYS A 107 -10.77 -7.82 -0.01
C LYS A 107 -10.93 -8.72 1.18
#